data_aab8fb4dd4350baf8120fe817ae2284a
#
_entry.id   aab8fb4dd4350baf8120fe817ae2284a
#
_cell.length_a   1.000
_cell.length_b   1.000
_cell.length_c   1.000
_cell.angle_alpha   90.00
_cell.angle_beta   90.00
_cell.angle_gamma   90.00
#
_symmetry.space_group_name_H-M   'P 1'
#
loop_
_entity.id
_entity.type
_entity.pdbx_description
1 polymer ?
#
loop_
_entity_poly.entity_id
_entity_poly.type
_entity_poly.pdbx_seq_one_letter_code
_entity_poly.pdbx_strand_id
1 'polypeptide(L)'
;SVGGQVLISESVKRKIGDILRIDNKKNVMPKGAETAIPIYEVGGIGGQYNLALEGKDPVKVTLMRQIPVQFSILGGKHVSKKGFRGRVVRLSRKGAEIEWEESFEILTNLKMNLESVTEELAAKDFYGKIIEPEGEGAQTQMVRFTSVPPEVDSYFQAHLQYTATAP
;
A
#
# COMPACT_ATOMS: atom_id res chain seq x y z
N SER A 1 6.72 6.12 -7.34
CA SER A 1 6.00 4.83 -7.43
C SER A 1 5.84 4.22 -6.06
N VAL A 2 4.79 3.49 -5.87
CA VAL A 2 4.58 2.64 -4.70
C VAL A 2 5.24 1.29 -4.99
N GLY A 3 5.87 0.64 -4.00
CA GLY A 3 6.49 -0.67 -4.21
C GLY A 3 5.53 -1.66 -4.87
N GLY A 4 6.06 -2.48 -5.77
CA GLY A 4 5.29 -3.45 -6.54
C GLY A 4 4.63 -2.91 -7.82
N GLN A 5 4.88 -1.67 -8.22
CA GLN A 5 4.46 -1.11 -9.51
C GLN A 5 5.57 -1.16 -10.55
N VAL A 6 5.23 -1.59 -11.75
CA VAL A 6 6.10 -1.50 -12.94
C VAL A 6 5.55 -0.43 -13.86
N LEU A 7 6.27 0.68 -13.98
CA LEU A 7 5.88 1.81 -14.82
C LEU A 7 6.77 1.89 -16.04
N ILE A 8 6.16 2.04 -17.22
CA ILE A 8 6.87 2.14 -18.50
C ILE A 8 6.41 3.35 -19.30
N SER A 9 7.29 3.84 -20.18
CA SER A 9 6.96 4.89 -21.14
C SER A 9 6.24 4.33 -22.38
N GLU A 10 5.64 5.21 -23.17
CA GLU A 10 5.04 4.87 -24.46
C GLU A 10 6.02 4.18 -25.41
N SER A 11 7.29 4.60 -25.42
CA SER A 11 8.31 3.99 -26.28
C SER A 11 8.62 2.56 -25.91
N VAL A 12 8.65 2.24 -24.62
CA VAL A 12 8.84 0.88 -24.11
C VAL A 12 7.60 0.03 -24.42
N LYS A 13 6.40 0.55 -24.16
CA LYS A 13 5.14 -0.13 -24.51
C LYS A 13 5.11 -0.54 -25.98
N ARG A 14 5.45 0.39 -26.91
CA ARG A 14 5.48 0.10 -28.35
C ARG A 14 6.50 -0.97 -28.74
N LYS A 15 7.65 -1.02 -28.06
CA LYS A 15 8.68 -2.03 -28.37
C LYS A 15 8.30 -3.43 -27.91
N ILE A 16 7.57 -3.56 -26.80
CA ILE A 16 7.17 -4.86 -26.25
C ILE A 16 5.89 -5.36 -26.94
N GLY A 17 4.98 -4.45 -27.31
CA GLY A 17 3.76 -4.77 -28.06
C GLY A 17 2.65 -5.38 -27.20
N ASP A 18 1.80 -6.19 -27.83
CA ASP A 18 0.51 -6.64 -27.30
C ASP A 18 0.60 -7.72 -26.21
N ILE A 19 1.80 -8.20 -25.89
CA ILE A 19 1.99 -9.17 -24.82
C ILE A 19 1.93 -8.53 -23.41
N LEU A 20 1.90 -7.17 -23.35
CA LEU A 20 1.77 -6.47 -22.07
C LEU A 20 0.31 -6.35 -21.63
N ARG A 21 0.04 -6.73 -20.38
CA ARG A 21 -1.17 -6.32 -19.68
C ARG A 21 -0.95 -4.95 -19.07
N ILE A 22 -1.68 -3.96 -19.56
CA ILE A 22 -1.65 -2.59 -19.03
C ILE A 22 -2.85 -2.44 -18.06
N ASP A 23 -2.56 -2.18 -16.79
CA ASP A 23 -3.58 -2.02 -15.76
C ASP A 23 -4.03 -0.57 -15.62
N ASN A 24 -3.13 0.41 -15.92
CA ASN A 24 -3.46 1.82 -15.82
C ASN A 24 -2.61 2.67 -16.76
N LYS A 25 -3.12 3.86 -17.10
CA LYS A 25 -2.42 4.91 -17.84
C LYS A 25 -2.53 6.23 -17.08
N LYS A 26 -1.41 6.88 -16.80
CA LYS A 26 -1.35 8.20 -16.16
C LYS A 26 -0.53 9.15 -17.01
N ASN A 27 -0.91 10.42 -17.05
CA ASN A 27 -0.07 11.48 -17.60
C ASN A 27 0.68 12.13 -16.42
N VAL A 28 1.98 12.19 -16.51
CA VAL A 28 2.83 12.85 -15.51
C VAL A 28 3.57 14.01 -16.14
N MET A 29 3.76 15.07 -15.37
CA MET A 29 4.57 16.22 -15.75
C MET A 29 5.92 16.11 -15.03
N PRO A 30 7.00 15.64 -15.69
CA PRO A 30 8.31 15.59 -15.06
C PRO A 30 8.82 17.01 -14.81
N LYS A 31 9.62 17.18 -13.78
CA LYS A 31 10.27 18.47 -13.49
C LYS A 31 11.15 18.89 -14.68
N GLY A 32 10.85 20.06 -15.26
CA GLY A 32 11.56 20.59 -16.43
C GLY A 32 11.00 20.15 -17.80
N ALA A 33 9.88 19.43 -17.83
CA ALA A 33 9.18 19.11 -19.07
C ALA A 33 8.08 20.15 -19.35
N GLU A 34 7.91 20.53 -20.61
CA GLU A 34 6.84 21.43 -21.05
C GLU A 34 5.52 20.71 -21.35
N THR A 35 5.56 19.41 -21.52
CA THR A 35 4.39 18.58 -21.85
C THR A 35 4.27 17.35 -20.95
N ALA A 36 3.04 16.95 -20.69
CA ALA A 36 2.78 15.75 -19.92
C ALA A 36 3.17 14.49 -20.72
N ILE A 37 3.83 13.56 -20.05
CA ILE A 37 4.30 12.30 -20.65
C ILE A 37 3.39 11.16 -20.17
N PRO A 38 2.84 10.35 -21.10
CA PRO A 38 2.06 9.18 -20.74
C PRO A 38 2.96 8.10 -20.13
N ILE A 39 2.56 7.60 -18.96
CA ILE A 39 3.18 6.47 -18.27
C ILE A 39 2.14 5.37 -18.15
N TYR A 40 2.55 4.14 -18.37
CA TYR A 40 1.72 2.95 -18.33
C TYR A 40 2.13 2.08 -17.15
N GLU A 41 1.17 1.66 -16.36
CA GLU A 41 1.36 0.68 -15.31
C GLU A 41 1.15 -0.72 -15.88
N VAL A 42 2.20 -1.54 -15.80
CA VAL A 42 2.20 -2.91 -16.32
C VAL A 42 1.74 -3.85 -15.22
N GLY A 43 0.68 -4.59 -15.49
CA GLY A 43 0.17 -5.63 -14.60
C GLY A 43 0.64 -7.03 -14.97
N GLY A 44 1.24 -7.21 -16.15
CA GLY A 44 1.75 -8.52 -16.54
C GLY A 44 2.40 -8.51 -17.93
N ILE A 45 3.07 -9.59 -18.22
CA ILE A 45 3.65 -9.90 -19.54
C ILE A 45 3.25 -11.32 -19.92
N GLY A 46 2.58 -11.45 -21.06
CA GLY A 46 2.09 -12.73 -21.59
C GLY A 46 3.09 -13.43 -22.49
N GLY A 47 2.58 -14.16 -23.50
CA GLY A 47 3.40 -14.94 -24.41
C GLY A 47 4.17 -16.05 -23.70
N GLN A 48 5.43 -16.21 -24.05
CA GLN A 48 6.29 -17.23 -23.44
C GLN A 48 6.61 -17.00 -21.95
N TYR A 49 6.44 -15.76 -21.46
CA TYR A 49 6.80 -15.41 -20.09
C TYR A 49 5.67 -15.69 -19.09
N ASN A 50 4.43 -15.46 -19.50
CA ASN A 50 3.20 -15.67 -18.72
C ASN A 50 3.32 -15.22 -17.24
N LEU A 51 3.89 -14.03 -17.02
CA LEU A 51 4.06 -13.45 -15.70
C LEU A 51 3.00 -12.38 -15.46
N ALA A 52 2.39 -12.39 -14.29
CA ALA A 52 1.45 -11.36 -13.88
C ALA A 52 1.77 -10.87 -12.48
N LEU A 53 1.74 -9.55 -12.30
CA LEU A 53 1.63 -8.99 -10.97
C LEU A 53 0.23 -9.34 -10.44
N GLU A 54 0.14 -9.65 -9.17
CA GLU A 54 -1.18 -9.79 -8.54
C GLU A 54 -2.02 -8.55 -8.83
N GLY A 55 -3.27 -8.75 -9.27
CA GLY A 55 -4.17 -7.69 -9.72
C GLY A 55 -4.39 -6.58 -8.68
N LYS A 56 -5.25 -5.61 -9.04
CA LYS A 56 -5.67 -4.50 -8.17
C LYS A 56 -5.86 -4.96 -6.73
N ASP A 57 -5.60 -4.08 -5.78
CA ASP A 57 -5.69 -4.39 -4.34
C ASP A 57 -6.92 -5.23 -4.02
N PRO A 58 -6.74 -6.34 -3.32
CA PRO A 58 -7.87 -7.16 -2.91
C PRO A 58 -8.86 -6.30 -2.13
N VAL A 59 -10.14 -6.63 -2.25
CA VAL A 59 -11.23 -5.94 -1.55
C VAL A 59 -10.85 -5.77 -0.09
N LYS A 60 -10.91 -4.54 0.39
CA LYS A 60 -10.68 -4.23 1.80
C LYS A 60 -11.89 -4.67 2.61
N VAL A 61 -11.61 -5.39 3.66
CA VAL A 61 -12.63 -5.86 4.60
C VAL A 61 -12.67 -4.90 5.78
N THR A 62 -13.87 -4.42 6.13
CA THR A 62 -14.06 -3.64 7.35
C THR A 62 -13.90 -4.56 8.55
N LEU A 63 -13.02 -4.21 9.46
CA LEU A 63 -12.73 -5.03 10.62
C LEU A 63 -13.82 -4.88 11.68
N MET A 64 -14.33 -6.00 12.21
CA MET A 64 -15.24 -5.99 13.36
C MET A 64 -14.54 -5.46 14.62
N ARG A 65 -13.27 -5.72 14.75
CA ARG A 65 -12.41 -5.19 15.82
C ARG A 65 -11.23 -4.46 15.20
N GLN A 66 -11.17 -3.15 15.45
CA GLN A 66 -10.07 -2.30 14.99
C GLN A 66 -8.75 -2.73 15.61
N ILE A 67 -7.67 -2.69 14.84
CA ILE A 67 -6.33 -3.07 15.29
C ILE A 67 -5.56 -1.80 15.65
N PRO A 68 -5.19 -1.58 16.93
CA PRO A 68 -4.39 -0.44 17.30
C PRO A 68 -2.95 -0.59 16.81
N VAL A 69 -2.42 0.49 16.27
CA VAL A 69 -1.06 0.57 15.72
C VAL A 69 -0.37 1.85 16.18
N GLN A 70 0.92 1.75 16.41
CA GLN A 70 1.80 2.92 16.52
C GLN A 70 2.68 3.01 15.28
N PHE A 71 3.09 4.23 14.93
CA PHE A 71 3.95 4.42 13.77
C PHE A 71 4.85 5.65 13.90
N SER A 72 5.90 5.65 13.09
CA SER A 72 6.85 6.76 12.95
C SER A 72 7.05 7.07 11.47
N ILE A 73 7.26 8.34 11.14
CA ILE A 73 7.53 8.78 9.79
C ILE A 73 8.99 8.52 9.46
N LEU A 74 9.23 7.93 8.29
CA LEU A 74 10.57 7.74 7.74
C LEU A 74 10.88 8.91 6.79
N GLY A 75 11.73 9.82 7.22
CA GLY A 75 12.22 10.95 6.42
C GLY A 75 13.66 10.73 5.98
N GLY A 76 13.89 10.35 4.74
CA GLY A 76 15.25 10.10 4.23
C GLY A 76 15.99 9.05 5.04
N LYS A 77 17.09 9.44 5.72
CA LYS A 77 17.89 8.57 6.59
C LYS A 77 17.49 8.59 8.07
N HIS A 78 16.46 9.36 8.42
CA HIS A 78 16.07 9.57 9.81
C HIS A 78 14.65 9.08 10.07
N VAL A 79 14.47 8.38 11.18
CA VAL A 79 13.15 8.07 11.75
C VAL A 79 12.74 9.25 12.63
N SER A 80 11.53 9.76 12.45
CA SER A 80 11.00 10.78 13.37
C SER A 80 11.01 10.24 14.79
N LYS A 81 11.50 11.06 15.74
CA LYS A 81 11.41 10.71 17.18
C LYS A 81 9.99 10.79 17.73
N LYS A 82 9.07 11.46 17.01
CA LYS A 82 7.66 11.56 17.39
C LYS A 82 6.96 10.27 16.93
N GLY A 83 6.45 9.50 17.87
CA GLY A 83 5.55 8.38 17.60
C GLY A 83 4.11 8.89 17.48
N PHE A 84 3.37 8.29 16.59
CA PHE A 84 1.95 8.54 16.37
C PHE A 84 1.16 7.26 16.64
N ARG A 85 -0.14 7.40 16.90
CA ARG A 85 -1.05 6.27 17.10
C ARG A 85 -2.22 6.34 16.16
N GLY A 86 -2.73 5.18 15.78
CA GLY A 86 -3.89 5.05 14.94
C GLY A 86 -4.56 3.68 15.09
N ARG A 87 -5.62 3.47 14.32
CA ARG A 87 -6.36 2.21 14.31
C ARG A 87 -6.63 1.77 12.88
N VAL A 88 -6.28 0.54 12.58
CA VAL A 88 -6.68 -0.09 11.32
C VAL A 88 -8.18 -0.37 11.39
N VAL A 89 -8.94 0.25 10.50
CA VAL A 89 -10.40 0.11 10.41
C VAL A 89 -10.82 -0.81 9.26
N ARG A 90 -10.05 -0.81 8.17
CA ARG A 90 -10.22 -1.73 7.04
C ARG A 90 -8.87 -2.33 6.66
N LEU A 91 -8.88 -3.59 6.29
CA LEU A 91 -7.67 -4.36 6.01
C LEU A 91 -7.79 -5.12 4.70
N SER A 92 -6.69 -5.22 3.99
CA SER A 92 -6.49 -6.12 2.85
C SER A 92 -5.11 -6.77 2.94
N ARG A 93 -4.83 -7.73 2.07
CA ARG A 93 -3.50 -8.35 2.00
C ARG A 93 -2.36 -7.36 1.69
N LYS A 94 -2.66 -6.25 1.02
CA LYS A 94 -1.64 -5.32 0.51
C LYS A 94 -1.63 -3.98 1.23
N GLY A 95 -2.56 -3.76 2.17
CA GLY A 95 -2.64 -2.48 2.84
C GLY A 95 -3.80 -2.37 3.81
N ALA A 96 -3.90 -1.21 4.41
CA ALA A 96 -4.89 -0.89 5.42
C ALA A 96 -5.42 0.51 5.23
N GLU A 97 -6.64 0.72 5.69
CA GLU A 97 -7.20 2.03 5.94
C GLU A 97 -7.09 2.30 7.44
N ILE A 98 -6.42 3.40 7.77
CA ILE A 98 -6.08 3.72 9.14
C ILE A 98 -6.73 5.04 9.52
N GLU A 99 -7.43 5.02 10.65
CA GLU A 99 -7.94 6.19 11.33
C GLU A 99 -6.87 6.71 12.30
N TRP A 100 -6.53 7.99 12.20
CA TRP A 100 -5.62 8.68 13.11
C TRP A 100 -5.97 10.17 13.24
N GLU A 101 -5.39 10.83 14.22
CA GLU A 101 -5.74 12.21 14.56
C GLU A 101 -5.12 13.27 13.63
N GLU A 102 -4.02 12.94 12.98
CA GLU A 102 -3.28 13.86 12.11
C GLU A 102 -3.37 13.39 10.65
N SER A 103 -3.35 14.32 9.70
CA SER A 103 -3.24 14.01 8.26
C SER A 103 -1.78 14.06 7.82
N PHE A 104 -1.37 13.09 7.01
CA PHE A 104 -0.01 12.98 6.50
C PHE A 104 0.00 13.09 4.98
N GLU A 105 1.10 13.57 4.43
CA GLU A 105 1.27 13.72 2.99
C GLU A 105 1.29 12.36 2.28
N ILE A 106 0.71 12.34 1.09
CA ILE A 106 0.76 11.18 0.19
C ILE A 106 2.22 10.83 -0.11
N LEU A 107 2.52 9.55 -0.22
CA LEU A 107 3.84 8.96 -0.40
C LEU A 107 4.75 9.02 0.83
N THR A 108 4.27 9.48 1.98
CA THR A 108 5.00 9.37 3.25
C THR A 108 5.24 7.89 3.58
N ASN A 109 6.50 7.57 3.89
CA ASN A 109 6.87 6.22 4.34
C ASN A 109 6.68 6.12 5.85
N LEU A 110 6.12 5.01 6.28
CA LEU A 110 5.83 4.71 7.67
C LEU A 110 6.56 3.46 8.14
N LYS A 111 7.08 3.51 9.35
CA LYS A 111 7.46 2.36 10.15
C LYS A 111 6.38 2.15 11.19
N MET A 112 5.83 0.96 11.28
CA MET A 112 4.65 0.65 12.09
C MET A 112 4.89 -0.55 12.98
N ASN A 113 4.20 -0.58 14.12
CA ASN A 113 4.16 -1.69 15.05
C ASN A 113 2.72 -1.91 15.52
N LEU A 114 2.37 -3.15 15.81
CA LEU A 114 1.09 -3.49 16.43
C LEU A 114 1.09 -3.08 17.92
N GLU A 115 -0.03 -2.60 18.41
CA GLU A 115 -0.26 -2.37 19.84
C GLU A 115 -1.28 -3.38 20.41
N SER A 116 -1.30 -3.55 21.71
CA SER A 116 -2.23 -4.45 22.42
C SER A 116 -2.14 -5.92 21.97
N VAL A 117 -0.95 -6.35 21.62
CA VAL A 117 -0.57 -7.73 21.26
C VAL A 117 0.56 -8.21 22.19
N THR A 118 1.07 -9.43 21.99
CA THR A 118 2.24 -9.93 22.74
C THR A 118 3.48 -9.07 22.48
N GLU A 119 4.40 -9.01 23.45
CA GLU A 119 5.65 -8.22 23.29
C GLU A 119 6.45 -8.65 22.04
N GLU A 120 6.50 -9.95 21.76
CA GLU A 120 7.18 -10.48 20.59
C GLU A 120 6.58 -9.93 19.29
N LEU A 121 5.27 -9.87 19.17
CA LEU A 121 4.59 -9.37 18.00
C LEU A 121 4.64 -7.84 17.93
N ALA A 122 4.53 -7.14 19.06
CA ALA A 122 4.66 -5.69 19.14
C ALA A 122 6.06 -5.19 18.73
N ALA A 123 7.10 -6.01 18.97
CA ALA A 123 8.48 -5.70 18.58
C ALA A 123 8.75 -5.85 17.07
N LYS A 124 7.81 -6.43 16.30
CA LYS A 124 7.97 -6.62 14.86
C LYS A 124 7.61 -5.36 14.10
N ASP A 125 8.60 -4.80 13.41
CA ASP A 125 8.41 -3.67 12.53
C ASP A 125 7.77 -4.12 11.22
N PHE A 126 6.74 -3.41 10.76
CA PHE A 126 6.26 -3.51 9.41
C PHE A 126 6.19 -2.12 8.76
N TYR A 127 6.19 -2.06 7.45
CA TYR A 127 6.39 -0.82 6.72
C TYR A 127 5.29 -0.61 5.71
N GLY A 128 4.95 0.66 5.51
CA GLY A 128 3.95 1.05 4.52
C GLY A 128 4.20 2.44 3.98
N LYS A 129 3.41 2.80 2.99
CA LYS A 129 3.42 4.10 2.36
C LYS A 129 1.99 4.63 2.26
N ILE A 130 1.79 5.88 2.61
CA ILE A 130 0.51 6.56 2.44
C ILE A 130 0.24 6.72 0.94
N ILE A 131 -0.95 6.30 0.52
CA ILE A 131 -1.42 6.43 -0.85
C ILE A 131 -2.70 7.26 -0.90
N GLU A 132 -3.09 7.71 -2.10
CA GLU A 132 -4.34 8.44 -2.29
C GLU A 132 -5.53 7.61 -1.81
N PRO A 133 -6.49 8.22 -1.08
CA PRO A 133 -7.71 7.53 -0.69
C PRO A 133 -8.56 7.21 -1.93
N GLU A 134 -9.32 6.12 -1.89
CA GLU A 134 -10.27 5.74 -2.93
C GLU A 134 -11.65 6.42 -2.71
N GLY A 135 -11.70 7.73 -2.44
CA GLY A 135 -12.95 8.47 -2.24
C GLY A 135 -12.74 9.80 -1.54
N GLU A 136 -13.67 10.73 -1.75
CA GLU A 136 -13.66 12.05 -1.11
C GLU A 136 -14.26 11.96 0.31
N GLY A 137 -13.61 12.61 1.29
CA GLY A 137 -14.19 12.90 2.62
C GLY A 137 -13.89 11.90 3.73
N ALA A 138 -12.94 10.97 3.57
CA ALA A 138 -12.59 10.03 4.62
C ALA A 138 -11.71 10.67 5.71
N GLN A 139 -12.08 10.51 6.99
CA GLN A 139 -11.22 10.79 8.16
C GLN A 139 -10.09 9.77 8.32
N THR A 140 -9.91 8.92 7.31
CA THR A 140 -8.96 7.82 7.28
C THR A 140 -7.98 7.99 6.14
N GLN A 141 -6.78 7.49 6.28
CA GLN A 141 -5.78 7.45 5.21
C GLN A 141 -5.45 6.01 4.81
N MET A 142 -5.19 5.86 3.53
CA MET A 142 -4.81 4.60 2.94
C MET A 142 -3.31 4.37 3.06
N VAL A 143 -2.94 3.21 3.59
CA VAL A 143 -1.55 2.76 3.66
C VAL A 143 -1.40 1.49 2.83
N ARG A 144 -0.49 1.51 1.87
CA ARG A 144 -0.03 0.32 1.18
C ARG A 144 1.17 -0.26 1.90
N PHE A 145 1.12 -1.53 2.24
CA PHE A 145 2.25 -2.22 2.85
C PHE A 145 3.39 -2.39 1.85
N THR A 146 4.61 -2.13 2.31
CA THR A 146 5.84 -2.29 1.53
C THR A 146 6.70 -3.42 2.05
N SER A 147 6.58 -3.74 3.33
CA SER A 147 7.23 -4.90 3.96
C SER A 147 6.45 -5.30 5.20
N VAL A 148 6.07 -6.56 5.30
CA VAL A 148 5.35 -7.13 6.45
C VAL A 148 6.03 -8.43 6.85
N PRO A 149 6.52 -8.58 8.09
CA PRO A 149 7.07 -9.83 8.58
C PRO A 149 6.00 -10.94 8.61
N PRO A 150 6.38 -12.21 8.45
CA PRO A 150 5.44 -13.33 8.42
C PRO A 150 4.50 -13.41 9.64
N GLU A 151 5.00 -13.06 10.82
CA GLU A 151 4.23 -13.10 12.06
C GLU A 151 3.11 -12.03 12.06
N VAL A 152 3.41 -10.83 11.58
CA VAL A 152 2.43 -9.74 11.42
C VAL A 152 1.44 -10.07 10.30
N ASP A 153 1.92 -10.64 9.19
CA ASP A 153 1.03 -11.09 8.11
C ASP A 153 0.06 -12.17 8.60
N SER A 154 0.53 -13.17 9.35
CA SER A 154 -0.31 -14.19 9.94
C SER A 154 -1.38 -13.61 10.86
N TYR A 155 -1.03 -12.61 11.66
CA TYR A 155 -1.97 -11.89 12.52
C TYR A 155 -3.05 -11.16 11.68
N PHE A 156 -2.67 -10.48 10.62
CA PHE A 156 -3.61 -9.83 9.71
C PHE A 156 -4.52 -10.83 8.99
N GLN A 157 -3.98 -11.96 8.52
CA GLN A 157 -4.77 -13.01 7.87
C GLN A 157 -5.83 -13.60 8.82
N ALA A 158 -5.51 -13.80 10.09
CA ALA A 158 -6.48 -14.27 11.08
C ALA A 158 -7.65 -13.28 11.23
N HIS A 159 -7.39 -11.97 11.24
CA HIS A 159 -8.45 -10.96 11.30
C HIS A 159 -9.31 -10.92 10.05
N LEU A 160 -8.72 -11.09 8.86
CA LEU A 160 -9.45 -11.15 7.59
C LEU A 160 -10.38 -12.37 7.54
N GLN A 161 -9.92 -13.54 8.00
CA GLN A 161 -10.72 -14.77 8.05
C GLN A 161 -11.87 -14.64 9.03
N TYR A 162 -11.64 -14.10 10.22
CA TYR A 162 -12.67 -13.93 11.25
C TYR A 162 -13.81 -13.04 10.77
N THR A 163 -13.49 -11.96 10.04
CA THR A 163 -14.49 -11.03 9.52
C THR A 163 -15.29 -11.63 8.35
N ALA A 164 -14.69 -12.53 7.58
CA ALA A 164 -15.38 -13.23 6.47
C ALA A 164 -16.36 -14.34 6.92
N THR A 165 -16.21 -14.82 8.15
CA THR A 165 -17.01 -15.94 8.72
C THR A 165 -18.05 -15.50 9.75
N ALA A 166 -18.14 -14.21 10.03
CA ALA A 166 -19.17 -13.69 10.93
C ALA A 166 -20.54 -13.72 10.26
N PRO A 167 -21.61 -14.22 10.95
CA PRO A 167 -22.96 -14.38 10.41
C PRO A 167 -23.63 -13.03 10.08
#